data_30feb3f9eb27a258857a2262969de2f7
#
_entry.id   30feb3f9eb27a258857a2262969de2f7
#
_cell.length_a   1.000
_cell.length_b   1.000
_cell.length_c   1.000
_cell.angle_alpha   90.00
_cell.angle_beta   90.00
_cell.angle_gamma   90.00
#
_symmetry.space_group_name_H-M   'P 1'
#
loop_
_entity.id
_entity.type
_entity.pdbx_description
1 polymer ?
#
loop_
_entity_poly.entity_id
_entity_poly.type
_entity_poly.pdbx_seq_one_letter_code
_entity_poly.pdbx_strand_id
1 'polypeptide(L)'
;MLSARTAGTVGINPQILFIDLDFRRKALEQIEEQLAYREENKKAVEAFNVTLSLGTDMKILMDEDAGKFMVTRERNLMEANPDVLDFSQVTGCILDIDEHQTEEMREDNEGNQVSFRPPRYFYSYDFRMIIKVNHPYFDEISFNLNTSDVEINPNRGAITRPNPQTNADYREYEKMGKEIEEILTQARKRIREEAKAGAAPKTAVTCPNCLASTIPDANGCCEYCGSAINA
;
A
#
# COMPACT_ATOMS: atom_id res chain seq x y z
N MET A 1 -61.36 -44.80 -8.83
CA MET A 1 -60.25 -45.20 -7.97
C MET A 1 -59.10 -44.22 -8.23
N LEU A 2 -58.95 -43.17 -7.41
CA LEU A 2 -57.92 -42.21 -7.52
C LEU A 2 -56.81 -42.59 -6.54
N SER A 3 -55.62 -42.89 -7.08
CA SER A 3 -54.41 -43.22 -6.29
C SER A 3 -53.80 -41.97 -5.72
N ALA A 4 -53.73 -41.87 -4.39
CA ALA A 4 -53.06 -40.84 -3.66
C ALA A 4 -51.54 -41.03 -3.83
N ARG A 5 -50.84 -40.04 -4.45
CA ARG A 5 -49.38 -39.94 -4.45
C ARG A 5 -48.94 -39.41 -3.07
N THR A 6 -48.27 -40.24 -2.32
CA THR A 6 -47.54 -39.82 -1.11
C THR A 6 -46.43 -38.88 -1.48
N ALA A 7 -46.51 -37.63 -0.95
CA ALA A 7 -45.41 -36.66 -1.02
C ALA A 7 -44.25 -37.18 -0.14
N GLY A 8 -43.15 -37.51 -0.78
CA GLY A 8 -41.90 -37.85 -0.07
C GLY A 8 -41.39 -36.65 0.70
N THR A 9 -41.35 -36.79 2.00
CA THR A 9 -40.67 -35.81 2.89
C THR A 9 -39.19 -35.90 2.60
N VAL A 10 -38.64 -34.87 1.95
CA VAL A 10 -37.17 -34.72 1.81
C VAL A 10 -36.63 -34.46 3.19
N GLY A 11 -36.03 -35.47 3.79
CA GLY A 11 -35.34 -35.35 5.07
C GLY A 11 -34.13 -34.45 4.91
N ILE A 12 -34.22 -33.24 5.44
CA ILE A 12 -33.07 -32.33 5.53
C ILE A 12 -32.07 -32.93 6.53
N ASN A 13 -30.85 -33.23 6.06
CA ASN A 13 -29.82 -33.78 6.92
C ASN A 13 -29.44 -32.70 7.96
N PRO A 14 -29.61 -32.95 9.27
CA PRO A 14 -29.31 -31.94 10.32
C PRO A 14 -27.88 -31.45 10.28
N GLN A 15 -26.90 -32.27 9.87
CA GLN A 15 -25.50 -31.89 9.78
C GLN A 15 -25.26 -30.81 8.70
N ILE A 16 -25.97 -30.88 7.57
CA ILE A 16 -25.89 -29.87 6.50
C ILE A 16 -26.45 -28.53 6.99
N LEU A 17 -27.54 -28.57 7.75
CA LEU A 17 -28.17 -27.37 8.31
C LEU A 17 -27.25 -26.66 9.30
N PHE A 18 -26.55 -27.41 10.17
CA PHE A 18 -25.59 -26.83 11.12
C PHE A 18 -24.39 -26.19 10.43
N ILE A 19 -23.83 -26.81 9.38
CA ILE A 19 -22.72 -26.26 8.59
C ILE A 19 -23.15 -24.96 7.89
N ASP A 20 -24.34 -24.91 7.29
CA ASP A 20 -24.86 -23.71 6.63
C ASP A 20 -25.12 -22.56 7.62
N LEU A 21 -25.66 -22.86 8.81
CA LEU A 21 -25.86 -21.87 9.86
C LEU A 21 -24.53 -21.31 10.42
N ASP A 22 -23.52 -22.15 10.59
CA ASP A 22 -22.20 -21.72 11.08
C ASP A 22 -21.48 -20.85 10.02
N PHE A 23 -21.58 -21.22 8.76
CA PHE A 23 -21.06 -20.42 7.65
C PHE A 23 -21.73 -19.02 7.58
N ARG A 24 -23.07 -18.98 7.68
CA ARG A 24 -23.81 -17.72 7.66
C ARG A 24 -23.47 -16.83 8.86
N ARG A 25 -23.29 -17.41 10.05
CA ARG A 25 -22.90 -16.67 11.24
C ARG A 25 -21.51 -16.06 11.07
N LYS A 26 -20.53 -16.82 10.59
CA LYS A 26 -19.17 -16.31 10.30
C LYS A 26 -19.18 -15.22 9.24
N ALA A 27 -20.01 -15.35 8.22
CA ALA A 27 -20.16 -14.31 7.20
C ALA A 27 -20.76 -13.01 7.78
N LEU A 28 -21.73 -13.09 8.69
CA LEU A 28 -22.29 -11.93 9.37
C LEU A 28 -21.27 -11.25 10.29
N GLU A 29 -20.53 -12.03 11.09
CA GLU A 29 -19.45 -11.53 11.95
C GLU A 29 -18.38 -10.77 11.13
N GLN A 30 -17.98 -11.30 9.97
CA GLN A 30 -17.05 -10.61 9.06
C GLN A 30 -17.60 -9.31 8.47
N ILE A 31 -18.89 -9.28 8.15
CA ILE A 31 -19.55 -8.06 7.66
C ILE A 31 -19.61 -7.01 8.75
N GLU A 32 -19.98 -7.38 9.98
CA GLU A 32 -20.03 -6.49 11.13
C GLU A 32 -18.65 -5.92 11.45
N GLU A 33 -17.61 -6.75 11.39
CA GLU A 33 -16.23 -6.32 11.58
C GLU A 33 -15.77 -5.31 10.50
N GLN A 34 -16.12 -5.57 9.23
CA GLN A 34 -15.81 -4.63 8.15
C GLN A 34 -16.58 -3.31 8.29
N LEU A 35 -17.85 -3.34 8.70
CA LEU A 35 -18.62 -2.12 8.94
C LEU A 35 -18.01 -1.30 10.09
N ALA A 36 -17.64 -1.95 11.19
CA ALA A 36 -16.96 -1.29 12.32
C ALA A 36 -15.63 -0.67 11.89
N TYR A 37 -14.83 -1.40 11.10
CA TYR A 37 -13.59 -0.89 10.50
C TYR A 37 -13.85 0.37 9.65
N ARG A 38 -14.86 0.37 8.77
CA ARG A 38 -15.20 1.52 7.93
C ARG A 38 -15.62 2.75 8.73
N GLU A 39 -16.37 2.56 9.82
CA GLU A 39 -16.73 3.66 10.72
C GLU A 39 -15.52 4.22 11.48
N GLU A 40 -14.59 3.37 11.89
CA GLU A 40 -13.36 3.80 12.54
C GLU A 40 -12.43 4.52 11.54
N ASN A 41 -12.29 3.98 10.33
CA ASN A 41 -11.52 4.61 9.25
C ASN A 41 -12.05 6.01 8.92
N LYS A 42 -13.36 6.21 8.94
CA LYS A 42 -13.98 7.53 8.71
C LYS A 42 -13.52 8.58 9.73
N LYS A 43 -13.35 8.19 10.98
CA LYS A 43 -12.78 9.08 12.01
C LYS A 43 -11.30 9.37 11.72
N ALA A 44 -10.57 8.39 11.22
CA ALA A 44 -9.18 8.59 10.81
C ALA A 44 -9.07 9.55 9.61
N VAL A 45 -9.99 9.45 8.64
CA VAL A 45 -10.08 10.40 7.51
C VAL A 45 -10.41 11.81 7.98
N GLU A 46 -11.35 11.95 8.96
CA GLU A 46 -11.72 13.25 9.53
C GLU A 46 -10.55 13.93 10.25
N ALA A 47 -9.73 13.15 10.93
CA ALA A 47 -8.55 13.63 11.66
C ALA A 47 -7.30 13.83 10.78
N PHE A 48 -7.35 13.40 9.51
CA PHE A 48 -6.19 13.40 8.62
C PHE A 48 -5.86 14.82 8.13
N ASN A 49 -4.61 15.25 8.34
CA ASN A 49 -4.10 16.54 7.88
C ASN A 49 -3.12 16.32 6.71
N VAL A 50 -3.52 16.72 5.50
CA VAL A 50 -2.68 16.55 4.30
C VAL A 50 -1.49 17.52 4.37
N THR A 51 -0.29 17.00 4.62
CA THR A 51 0.98 17.76 4.57
C THR A 51 1.65 17.65 3.20
N LEU A 52 1.50 16.51 2.53
CA LEU A 52 2.08 16.25 1.21
C LEU A 52 1.09 15.51 0.32
N SER A 53 1.06 15.88 -0.98
CA SER A 53 0.24 15.24 -1.99
C SER A 53 1.05 14.99 -3.25
N LEU A 54 1.22 13.72 -3.65
CA LEU A 54 1.94 13.29 -4.85
C LEU A 54 1.04 12.42 -5.72
N GLY A 55 1.22 12.51 -7.05
CA GLY A 55 0.38 11.82 -8.03
C GLY A 55 -0.44 12.79 -8.88
N THR A 56 -1.07 12.28 -9.94
CA THR A 56 -1.89 13.05 -10.88
C THR A 56 -3.38 12.76 -10.67
N ASP A 57 -3.91 11.68 -11.26
CA ASP A 57 -5.29 11.21 -11.07
C ASP A 57 -5.41 10.44 -9.75
N MET A 58 -4.65 9.35 -9.64
CA MET A 58 -4.44 8.69 -8.34
C MET A 58 -3.37 9.45 -7.57
N LYS A 59 -3.65 9.76 -6.32
CA LYS A 59 -2.77 10.52 -5.43
C LYS A 59 -2.50 9.73 -4.17
N ILE A 60 -1.26 9.80 -3.72
CA ILE A 60 -0.91 9.49 -2.35
C ILE A 60 -0.93 10.78 -1.54
N LEU A 61 -1.74 10.82 -0.50
CA LEU A 61 -1.82 11.90 0.46
C LEU A 61 -1.12 11.45 1.73
N MET A 62 -0.27 12.29 2.28
CA MET A 62 0.50 11.99 3.48
C MET A 62 0.21 13.01 4.57
N ASP A 63 0.12 12.52 5.78
CA ASP A 63 0.15 13.27 7.04
C ASP A 63 1.45 12.86 7.73
N GLU A 64 2.52 13.66 7.47
CA GLU A 64 3.85 13.36 7.97
C GLU A 64 3.94 13.52 9.48
N ASP A 65 3.14 14.42 10.06
CA ASP A 65 3.10 14.68 11.51
C ASP A 65 2.47 13.50 12.25
N ALA A 66 1.37 12.94 11.70
CA ALA A 66 0.69 11.78 12.27
C ALA A 66 1.32 10.44 11.83
N GLY A 67 2.24 10.45 10.86
CA GLY A 67 2.87 9.25 10.32
C GLY A 67 1.90 8.35 9.54
N LYS A 68 0.99 8.96 8.78
CA LYS A 68 -0.09 8.27 8.07
C LYS A 68 -0.13 8.63 6.59
N PHE A 69 -0.73 7.77 5.79
CA PHE A 69 -0.99 8.03 4.38
C PHE A 69 -2.28 7.38 3.91
N MET A 70 -2.79 7.84 2.78
CA MET A 70 -3.89 7.23 2.04
C MET A 70 -3.66 7.37 0.53
N VAL A 71 -4.25 6.47 -0.25
CA VAL A 71 -4.22 6.53 -1.71
C VAL A 71 -5.65 6.69 -2.23
N THR A 72 -5.88 7.73 -3.02
CA THR A 72 -7.23 8.04 -3.52
C THR A 72 -7.16 8.87 -4.81
N ARG A 73 -8.22 8.79 -5.63
CA ARG A 73 -8.48 9.74 -6.73
C ARG A 73 -9.55 10.76 -6.36
N GLU A 74 -10.28 10.50 -5.27
CA GLU A 74 -11.43 11.29 -4.89
C GLU A 74 -11.02 12.58 -4.18
N ARG A 75 -11.73 13.67 -4.47
CA ARG A 75 -11.51 14.97 -3.81
C ARG A 75 -12.27 15.06 -2.49
N ASN A 76 -13.45 14.42 -2.42
CA ASN A 76 -14.25 14.39 -1.20
C ASN A 76 -13.84 13.15 -0.38
N LEU A 77 -12.84 13.32 0.47
CA LEU A 77 -12.28 12.24 1.29
C LEU A 77 -13.31 11.66 2.27
N MET A 78 -14.20 12.50 2.81
CA MET A 78 -15.22 12.06 3.77
C MET A 78 -16.28 11.14 3.15
N GLU A 79 -16.62 11.38 1.89
CA GLU A 79 -17.58 10.56 1.16
C GLU A 79 -16.91 9.28 0.63
N ALA A 80 -15.71 9.39 0.11
CA ALA A 80 -14.96 8.27 -0.44
C ALA A 80 -14.45 7.31 0.65
N ASN A 81 -14.17 7.84 1.85
CA ASN A 81 -13.63 7.09 2.98
C ASN A 81 -12.44 6.19 2.59
N PRO A 82 -11.36 6.74 1.96
CA PRO A 82 -10.19 5.97 1.59
C PRO A 82 -9.51 5.39 2.84
N ASP A 83 -8.88 4.23 2.69
CA ASP A 83 -8.18 3.59 3.81
C ASP A 83 -7.00 4.44 4.27
N VAL A 84 -7.01 4.83 5.54
CA VAL A 84 -5.91 5.54 6.20
C VAL A 84 -4.97 4.51 6.81
N LEU A 85 -3.72 4.52 6.33
CA LEU A 85 -2.69 3.57 6.71
C LEU A 85 -1.60 4.27 7.52
N ASP A 86 -1.03 3.55 8.45
CA ASP A 86 0.12 4.00 9.21
C ASP A 86 1.42 3.70 8.44
N PHE A 87 2.43 4.56 8.51
CA PHE A 87 3.73 4.27 7.90
C PHE A 87 4.38 3.00 8.44
N SER A 88 4.04 2.60 9.67
CA SER A 88 4.51 1.34 10.27
C SER A 88 4.00 0.09 9.55
N GLN A 89 2.86 0.20 8.87
CA GLN A 89 2.27 -0.90 8.11
C GLN A 89 2.96 -1.14 6.77
N VAL A 90 3.75 -0.17 6.27
CA VAL A 90 4.49 -0.31 5.00
C VAL A 90 5.59 -1.36 5.16
N THR A 91 5.52 -2.42 4.36
CA THR A 91 6.54 -3.48 4.31
C THR A 91 7.50 -3.33 3.14
N GLY A 92 7.09 -2.63 2.07
CA GLY A 92 7.89 -2.31 0.90
C GLY A 92 7.24 -1.22 0.05
N CYS A 93 8.05 -0.51 -0.72
CA CYS A 93 7.59 0.47 -1.70
C CYS A 93 8.53 0.41 -2.90
N ILE A 94 8.00 0.32 -4.11
CA ILE A 94 8.75 0.17 -5.35
C ILE A 94 8.09 1.02 -6.42
N LEU A 95 8.92 1.79 -7.14
CA LEU A 95 8.53 2.39 -8.41
C LEU A 95 8.85 1.37 -9.53
N ASP A 96 7.82 0.88 -10.19
CA ASP A 96 7.91 0.02 -11.37
C ASP A 96 7.69 0.87 -12.62
N ILE A 97 8.68 0.89 -13.52
CA ILE A 97 8.61 1.63 -14.78
C ILE A 97 8.52 0.61 -15.90
N ASP A 98 7.33 0.47 -16.46
CA ASP A 98 7.06 -0.47 -17.55
C ASP A 98 7.30 0.21 -18.90
N GLU A 99 8.14 -0.40 -19.73
CA GLU A 99 8.46 0.08 -21.07
C GLU A 99 7.74 -0.75 -22.12
N HIS A 100 6.95 -0.08 -22.93
CA HIS A 100 6.30 -0.67 -24.10
C HIS A 100 6.99 -0.23 -25.37
N GLN A 101 7.30 -1.20 -26.23
CA GLN A 101 7.93 -0.99 -27.53
C GLN A 101 6.97 -1.44 -28.63
N THR A 102 6.62 -0.52 -29.53
CA THR A 102 5.73 -0.78 -30.67
C THR A 102 6.47 -0.53 -31.96
N GLU A 103 6.47 -1.48 -32.89
CA GLU A 103 7.10 -1.30 -34.21
C GLU A 103 6.27 -0.37 -35.07
N GLU A 104 6.94 0.65 -35.67
CA GLU A 104 6.36 1.53 -36.68
C GLU A 104 6.21 0.77 -37.99
N MET A 105 4.98 0.57 -38.44
CA MET A 105 4.67 -0.05 -39.72
C MET A 105 4.35 1.01 -40.77
N ARG A 106 4.56 0.66 -42.02
CA ARG A 106 4.15 1.48 -43.19
C ARG A 106 3.23 0.66 -44.10
N GLU A 107 2.36 1.33 -44.81
CA GLU A 107 1.53 0.71 -45.83
C GLU A 107 2.33 0.64 -47.15
N ASP A 108 2.32 -0.52 -47.81
CA ASP A 108 2.87 -0.72 -49.14
C ASP A 108 1.85 -0.30 -50.23
N ASN A 109 2.24 -0.42 -51.49
CA ASN A 109 1.35 -0.02 -52.62
C ASN A 109 0.13 -0.96 -52.76
N GLU A 110 0.10 -2.08 -52.08
CA GLU A 110 -0.99 -3.07 -52.11
C GLU A 110 -1.90 -2.94 -50.87
N GLY A 111 -1.59 -2.04 -49.94
CA GLY A 111 -2.35 -1.80 -48.72
C GLY A 111 -1.92 -2.72 -47.55
N ASN A 112 -0.81 -3.43 -47.65
CA ASN A 112 -0.33 -4.28 -46.58
C ASN A 112 0.57 -3.50 -45.60
N GLN A 113 0.47 -3.82 -44.30
CA GLN A 113 1.36 -3.28 -43.28
C GLN A 113 2.73 -3.99 -43.36
N VAL A 114 3.78 -3.20 -43.65
CA VAL A 114 5.16 -3.72 -43.80
C VAL A 114 6.14 -2.94 -42.92
N SER A 115 7.14 -3.65 -42.39
CA SER A 115 8.20 -3.04 -41.57
C SER A 115 9.08 -2.08 -42.38
N PHE A 116 9.60 -1.07 -41.74
CA PHE A 116 10.73 -0.30 -42.28
C PHE A 116 12.00 -1.15 -42.33
N ARG A 117 12.91 -0.78 -43.19
CA ARG A 117 14.24 -1.40 -43.26
C ARG A 117 15.32 -0.32 -43.16
N PRO A 118 15.98 -0.23 -41.99
CA PRO A 118 15.83 -1.00 -40.74
C PRO A 118 14.53 -0.73 -40.02
N PRO A 119 14.09 -1.63 -39.11
CA PRO A 119 12.87 -1.44 -38.29
C PRO A 119 12.96 -0.19 -37.42
N ARG A 120 11.81 0.44 -37.20
CA ARG A 120 11.66 1.61 -36.34
C ARG A 120 10.69 1.30 -35.23
N TYR A 121 10.89 1.89 -34.06
CA TYR A 121 10.09 1.63 -32.89
C TYR A 121 9.68 2.90 -32.18
N PHE A 122 8.45 2.91 -31.68
CA PHE A 122 7.96 3.87 -30.70
C PHE A 122 8.11 3.26 -29.31
N TYR A 123 8.35 4.11 -28.33
CA TYR A 123 8.49 3.71 -26.94
C TYR A 123 7.48 4.50 -26.10
N SER A 124 6.79 3.79 -25.21
CA SER A 124 5.95 4.39 -24.19
C SER A 124 6.26 3.83 -22.82
N TYR A 125 6.00 4.58 -21.77
CA TYR A 125 6.35 4.25 -20.40
C TYR A 125 5.19 4.48 -19.48
N ASP A 126 4.90 3.50 -18.61
CA ASP A 126 4.01 3.58 -17.49
C ASP A 126 4.78 3.58 -16.17
N PHE A 127 4.35 4.43 -15.24
CA PHE A 127 4.97 4.59 -13.93
C PHE A 127 4.01 4.08 -12.87
N ARG A 128 4.26 2.88 -12.38
CA ARG A 128 3.41 2.21 -11.38
C ARG A 128 4.07 2.24 -10.01
N MET A 129 3.35 2.77 -9.02
CA MET A 129 3.72 2.60 -7.62
C MET A 129 3.12 1.31 -7.08
N ILE A 130 3.97 0.54 -6.39
CA ILE A 130 3.58 -0.69 -5.69
C ILE A 130 3.98 -0.54 -4.24
N ILE A 131 3.00 -0.42 -3.35
CA ILE A 131 3.20 -0.27 -1.92
C ILE A 131 2.73 -1.55 -1.25
N LYS A 132 3.66 -2.29 -0.66
CA LYS A 132 3.37 -3.48 0.15
C LYS A 132 3.05 -3.06 1.57
N VAL A 133 1.96 -3.56 2.12
CA VAL A 133 1.49 -3.19 3.46
C VAL A 133 1.15 -4.42 4.28
N ASN A 134 1.22 -4.30 5.60
CA ASN A 134 0.68 -5.28 6.54
C ASN A 134 -0.67 -4.78 7.02
N HIS A 135 -1.74 -5.15 6.31
CA HIS A 135 -3.11 -4.76 6.62
C HIS A 135 -4.02 -6.00 6.63
N PRO A 136 -5.04 -6.09 7.52
CA PRO A 136 -5.87 -7.31 7.65
C PRO A 136 -6.69 -7.65 6.40
N TYR A 137 -6.97 -6.69 5.52
CA TYR A 137 -7.84 -6.88 4.35
C TYR A 137 -7.11 -6.88 3.01
N PHE A 138 -5.89 -6.39 2.93
CA PHE A 138 -5.06 -6.35 1.72
C PHE A 138 -3.58 -6.23 2.06
N ASP A 139 -2.72 -6.67 1.16
CA ASP A 139 -1.26 -6.70 1.33
C ASP A 139 -0.52 -5.80 0.34
N GLU A 140 -1.25 -5.25 -0.64
CA GLU A 140 -0.68 -4.41 -1.69
C GLU A 140 -1.64 -3.29 -2.12
N ILE A 141 -1.07 -2.12 -2.37
CA ILE A 141 -1.72 -1.00 -3.06
C ILE A 141 -0.90 -0.71 -4.32
N SER A 142 -1.52 -0.77 -5.49
CA SER A 142 -0.86 -0.50 -6.76
C SER A 142 -1.64 0.53 -7.56
N PHE A 143 -0.95 1.54 -8.07
CA PHE A 143 -1.55 2.60 -8.88
C PHE A 143 -0.54 3.25 -9.83
N ASN A 144 -1.02 3.82 -10.95
CA ASN A 144 -0.20 4.54 -11.89
C ASN A 144 -0.08 6.02 -11.49
N LEU A 145 1.13 6.55 -11.60
CA LEU A 145 1.41 7.99 -11.40
C LEU A 145 0.99 8.82 -12.60
N ASN A 146 1.13 8.26 -13.81
CA ASN A 146 0.72 8.88 -15.06
C ASN A 146 -0.73 8.52 -15.42
N THR A 147 -1.41 9.43 -16.09
CA THR A 147 -2.79 9.22 -16.58
C THR A 147 -2.83 8.64 -17.99
N SER A 148 -1.76 8.83 -18.74
CA SER A 148 -1.53 8.28 -20.08
C SER A 148 -0.06 7.93 -20.20
N ASP A 149 0.25 6.96 -21.05
CA ASP A 149 1.62 6.55 -21.34
C ASP A 149 2.49 7.76 -21.72
N VAL A 150 3.71 7.79 -21.23
CA VAL A 150 4.70 8.78 -21.61
C VAL A 150 5.36 8.32 -22.90
N GLU A 151 4.93 8.87 -24.01
CA GLU A 151 5.47 8.54 -25.33
C GLU A 151 6.80 9.24 -25.59
N ILE A 152 7.78 8.46 -26.02
CA ILE A 152 9.11 8.94 -26.43
C ILE A 152 9.39 8.46 -27.84
N ASN A 153 9.11 9.31 -28.80
CA ASN A 153 9.29 9.00 -30.20
C ASN A 153 10.70 9.38 -30.64
N PRO A 154 11.42 8.48 -31.34
CA PRO A 154 12.69 8.85 -31.93
C PRO A 154 12.48 9.94 -32.99
N ASN A 155 13.45 10.81 -33.15
CA ASN A 155 13.44 11.79 -34.25
C ASN A 155 13.20 11.08 -35.57
N ARG A 156 12.44 11.70 -36.50
CA ARG A 156 12.11 11.11 -37.80
C ARG A 156 13.39 10.58 -38.49
N GLY A 157 13.40 9.25 -38.73
CA GLY A 157 14.52 8.57 -39.38
C GLY A 157 15.61 8.08 -38.43
N ALA A 158 15.57 8.35 -37.15
CA ALA A 158 16.51 7.79 -36.19
C ALA A 158 16.23 6.30 -35.96
N ILE A 159 17.31 5.49 -36.01
CA ILE A 159 17.25 4.06 -35.77
C ILE A 159 17.63 3.74 -34.32
N THR A 160 18.20 4.73 -33.64
CA THR A 160 18.67 4.56 -32.25
C THR A 160 17.52 4.79 -31.27
N ARG A 161 17.46 3.93 -30.24
CA ARG A 161 16.55 4.09 -29.11
C ARG A 161 16.77 5.45 -28.45
N PRO A 162 15.70 6.25 -28.27
CA PRO A 162 15.81 7.53 -27.59
C PRO A 162 16.17 7.32 -26.11
N ASN A 163 16.92 8.26 -25.54
CA ASN A 163 17.16 8.25 -24.10
C ASN A 163 15.92 8.80 -23.37
N PRO A 164 15.22 8.02 -22.54
CA PRO A 164 14.00 8.46 -21.87
C PRO A 164 14.24 9.64 -20.93
N GLN A 165 15.44 9.79 -20.39
CA GLN A 165 15.82 10.91 -19.52
C GLN A 165 15.81 12.29 -20.24
N THR A 166 15.69 12.34 -21.56
CA THR A 166 15.54 13.62 -22.30
C THR A 166 14.12 14.15 -22.27
N ASN A 167 13.12 13.29 -22.00
CA ASN A 167 11.72 13.69 -21.90
C ASN A 167 11.44 14.30 -20.51
N ALA A 168 10.71 15.40 -20.47
CA ALA A 168 10.41 16.12 -19.23
C ALA A 168 9.42 15.35 -18.35
N ASP A 169 8.36 14.80 -18.97
CA ASP A 169 7.30 14.07 -18.26
C ASP A 169 7.87 12.76 -17.66
N TYR A 170 8.75 12.07 -18.40
CA TYR A 170 9.45 10.90 -17.87
C TYR A 170 10.22 11.23 -16.59
N ARG A 171 11.02 12.31 -16.61
CA ARG A 171 11.78 12.72 -15.42
C ARG A 171 10.88 13.13 -14.26
N GLU A 172 9.75 13.78 -14.56
CA GLU A 172 8.82 14.22 -13.53
C GLU A 172 8.17 13.04 -12.82
N TYR A 173 7.64 12.05 -13.55
CA TYR A 173 7.05 10.85 -12.96
C TYR A 173 8.09 9.98 -12.26
N GLU A 174 9.28 9.82 -12.83
CA GLU A 174 10.37 9.08 -12.19
C GLU A 174 10.78 9.75 -10.86
N LYS A 175 10.91 11.08 -10.85
CA LYS A 175 11.22 11.84 -9.64
C LYS A 175 10.12 11.68 -8.59
N MET A 176 8.87 11.83 -8.99
CA MET A 176 7.71 11.70 -8.10
C MET A 176 7.65 10.31 -7.46
N GLY A 177 7.83 9.25 -8.26
CA GLY A 177 7.84 7.89 -7.76
C GLY A 177 8.99 7.61 -6.80
N LYS A 178 10.19 8.10 -7.10
CA LYS A 178 11.36 7.99 -6.20
C LYS A 178 11.16 8.77 -4.89
N GLU A 179 10.50 9.92 -4.94
CA GLU A 179 10.17 10.72 -3.75
C GLU A 179 9.21 9.95 -2.83
N ILE A 180 8.16 9.34 -3.39
CA ILE A 180 7.23 8.48 -2.63
C ILE A 180 7.98 7.30 -2.00
N GLU A 181 8.82 6.60 -2.79
CA GLU A 181 9.60 5.45 -2.33
C GLU A 181 10.55 5.85 -1.19
N GLU A 182 11.22 6.98 -1.31
CA GLU A 182 12.15 7.49 -0.31
C GLU A 182 11.43 7.82 1.00
N ILE A 183 10.32 8.57 0.95
CA ILE A 183 9.56 8.99 2.14
C ILE A 183 9.05 7.76 2.90
N LEU A 184 8.38 6.82 2.20
CA LEU A 184 7.83 5.63 2.85
C LEU A 184 8.93 4.70 3.40
N THR A 185 10.06 4.60 2.70
CA THR A 185 11.20 3.79 3.15
C THR A 185 11.90 4.40 4.37
N GLN A 186 12.08 5.72 4.40
CA GLN A 186 12.70 6.42 5.53
C GLN A 186 11.79 6.40 6.76
N ALA A 187 10.49 6.65 6.58
CA ALA A 187 9.51 6.56 7.65
C ALA A 187 9.51 5.18 8.31
N ARG A 188 9.52 4.12 7.50
CA ARG A 188 9.65 2.73 7.98
C ARG A 188 10.94 2.48 8.76
N LYS A 189 12.07 3.00 8.28
CA LYS A 189 13.36 2.85 8.99
C LYS A 189 13.31 3.52 10.35
N ARG A 190 12.82 4.77 10.42
CA ARG A 190 12.70 5.54 11.65
C ARG A 190 11.86 4.80 12.69
N ILE A 191 10.66 4.35 12.33
CA ILE A 191 9.76 3.61 13.22
C ILE A 191 10.43 2.32 13.73
N ARG A 192 11.15 1.62 12.86
CA ARG A 192 11.84 0.39 13.20
C ARG A 192 13.03 0.61 14.15
N GLU A 193 13.72 1.72 14.01
CA GLU A 193 14.82 2.13 14.90
C GLU A 193 14.28 2.57 16.27
N GLU A 194 13.19 3.31 16.31
CA GLU A 194 12.50 3.71 17.54
C GLU A 194 11.98 2.48 18.30
N ALA A 195 11.36 1.53 17.60
CA ALA A 195 10.91 0.27 18.20
C ALA A 195 12.10 -0.55 18.76
N LYS A 196 13.23 -0.59 18.06
CA LYS A 196 14.45 -1.26 18.56
C LYS A 196 15.05 -0.53 19.75
N ALA A 197 15.09 0.80 19.75
CA ALA A 197 15.59 1.61 20.86
C ALA A 197 14.69 1.42 22.10
N GLY A 198 13.37 1.33 21.93
CA GLY A 198 12.43 1.03 23.02
C GLY A 198 12.53 -0.41 23.53
N ALA A 199 12.96 -1.36 22.68
CA ALA A 199 13.16 -2.76 23.02
C ALA A 199 14.59 -3.08 23.49
N ALA A 200 15.52 -2.11 23.46
CA ALA A 200 16.88 -2.33 23.96
C ALA A 200 16.82 -2.79 25.42
N PRO A 201 17.54 -3.86 25.79
CA PRO A 201 17.56 -4.32 27.18
C PRO A 201 18.02 -3.19 28.06
N LYS A 202 17.19 -2.76 29.01
CA LYS A 202 17.55 -1.79 30.01
C LYS A 202 18.81 -2.30 30.70
N THR A 203 19.90 -1.55 30.62
CA THR A 203 21.18 -1.98 31.19
C THR A 203 21.03 -2.11 32.70
N ALA A 204 21.47 -3.24 33.25
CA ALA A 204 21.51 -3.40 34.70
C ALA A 204 22.50 -2.41 35.29
N VAL A 205 22.05 -1.63 36.27
CA VAL A 205 22.85 -0.64 37.00
C VAL A 205 22.94 -1.03 38.45
N THR A 206 24.02 -0.65 39.11
CA THR A 206 24.17 -0.89 40.54
C THR A 206 23.43 0.19 41.31
N CYS A 207 22.43 -0.19 42.09
CA CYS A 207 21.69 0.77 42.93
C CYS A 207 22.63 1.42 43.93
N PRO A 208 22.68 2.78 43.99
CA PRO A 208 23.59 3.46 44.94
C PRO A 208 23.19 3.30 46.39
N ASN A 209 21.94 2.90 46.67
CA ASN A 209 21.43 2.74 48.05
C ASN A 209 21.62 1.32 48.61
N CYS A 210 21.23 0.27 47.85
CA CYS A 210 21.28 -1.10 48.30
C CYS A 210 22.37 -1.95 47.65
N LEU A 211 23.15 -1.38 46.74
CA LEU A 211 24.24 -2.02 45.99
C LEU A 211 23.81 -3.22 45.12
N ALA A 212 22.52 -3.50 45.03
CA ALA A 212 22.02 -4.56 44.17
C ALA A 212 22.15 -4.17 42.69
N SER A 213 22.53 -5.12 41.84
CA SER A 213 22.45 -4.94 40.38
C SER A 213 20.99 -5.14 39.96
N THR A 214 20.38 -4.10 39.42
CA THR A 214 18.97 -4.06 39.06
C THR A 214 18.76 -3.32 37.76
N ILE A 215 17.67 -3.64 37.07
CA ILE A 215 17.17 -2.83 35.97
C ILE A 215 16.16 -1.84 36.57
N PRO A 216 16.32 -0.50 36.40
CA PRO A 216 15.35 0.45 36.90
C PRO A 216 13.94 0.17 36.37
N ASP A 217 12.92 0.26 37.23
CA ASP A 217 11.53 0.14 36.84
C ASP A 217 11.07 1.30 35.92
N ALA A 218 9.78 1.34 35.55
CA ALA A 218 9.22 2.39 34.68
C ALA A 218 9.33 3.81 35.29
N ASN A 219 9.52 3.92 36.61
CA ASN A 219 9.66 5.16 37.35
C ASN A 219 11.12 5.52 37.63
N GLY A 220 12.06 4.71 37.13
CA GLY A 220 13.50 4.88 37.38
C GLY A 220 13.94 4.47 38.79
N CYS A 221 13.17 3.61 39.49
CA CYS A 221 13.46 3.16 40.84
C CYS A 221 14.04 1.75 40.87
N CYS A 222 14.78 1.45 41.92
CA CYS A 222 15.34 0.13 42.19
C CYS A 222 14.25 -0.86 42.59
N GLU A 223 14.16 -2.00 41.89
CA GLU A 223 13.20 -3.06 42.16
C GLU A 223 13.33 -3.66 43.60
N TYR A 224 14.51 -3.62 44.19
CA TYR A 224 14.76 -4.23 45.51
C TYR A 224 14.51 -3.26 46.67
N CYS A 225 14.83 -1.98 46.57
CA CYS A 225 14.69 -1.05 47.68
C CYS A 225 13.83 0.18 47.38
N GLY A 226 13.30 0.29 46.19
CA GLY A 226 12.43 1.41 45.75
C GLY A 226 13.12 2.78 45.64
N SER A 227 14.44 2.86 45.85
CA SER A 227 15.17 4.13 45.72
C SER A 227 15.33 4.55 44.25
N ALA A 228 15.21 5.85 43.96
CA ALA A 228 15.47 6.37 42.63
C ALA A 228 16.91 6.13 42.19
N ILE A 229 17.07 5.59 40.98
CA ILE A 229 18.37 5.37 40.35
C ILE A 229 18.49 6.45 39.26
N ASN A 230 19.17 7.56 39.59
CA ASN A 230 19.53 8.53 38.59
C ASN A 230 20.69 8.01 37.77
N ALA A 231 20.45 7.74 36.49
CA ALA A 231 21.48 7.36 35.51
C ALA A 231 22.24 8.60 35.03
#